data_614280ece8e52d0e84066a720c670373
#
_entry.id   614280ece8e52d0e84066a720c670373
#
_cell.length_a   1.000
_cell.length_b   1.000
_cell.length_c   1.000
_cell.angle_alpha   90.00
_cell.angle_beta   90.00
_cell.angle_gamma   90.00
#
_symmetry.space_group_name_H-M   'P 1'
#
loop_
_entity.id
_entity.type
_entity.pdbx_description
1 polymer ?
#
loop_
_entity_poly.entity_id
_entity_poly.type
_entity_poly.pdbx_seq_one_letter_code
_entity_poly.pdbx_strand_id
1 'polypeptide(L)'
;MELVLCSASPRRREFLARLGVRFSVAAAHIDETRRTGESAREYVMRMAREKAQAAAGQGSVALAADTIVLVGGEVLGKPRDRSDAERMLRILSGIEHRVITAVCVPPRARVVETAVKFAPLSEAQVRWLAASGDGDDKAGAYAVQGLAGAFVERIDGSITNVVGLPLLETLQMLEEAGVELPWR
;
A
#
# COMPACT_ATOMS: atom_id res chain seq x y z
N MET A 1 22.48 11.06 1.98
CA MET A 1 22.61 9.65 1.53
C MET A 1 21.63 9.43 0.38
N GLU A 2 21.99 8.60 -0.61
CA GLU A 2 21.10 8.27 -1.71
C GLU A 2 19.92 7.43 -1.22
N LEU A 3 18.70 7.79 -1.61
CA LEU A 3 17.49 7.05 -1.30
C LEU A 3 17.17 6.06 -2.42
N VAL A 4 16.89 4.81 -2.07
CA VAL A 4 16.43 3.77 -2.99
C VAL A 4 15.00 3.35 -2.62
N LEU A 5 14.04 3.59 -3.52
CA LEU A 5 12.68 3.09 -3.38
C LEU A 5 12.62 1.63 -3.84
N CYS A 6 12.46 0.71 -2.88
CA CYS A 6 12.40 -0.74 -3.10
C CYS A 6 10.97 -1.18 -3.47
N SER A 7 10.40 -0.58 -4.51
CA SER A 7 9.01 -0.83 -4.90
C SER A 7 8.76 -0.54 -6.38
N ALA A 8 8.02 -1.42 -7.06
CA ALA A 8 7.53 -1.19 -8.41
C ALA A 8 6.27 -0.31 -8.45
N SER A 9 5.67 0.06 -7.32
CA SER A 9 4.42 0.81 -7.26
C SER A 9 4.55 2.21 -7.87
N PRO A 10 3.79 2.55 -8.93
CA PRO A 10 3.80 3.88 -9.53
C PRO A 10 3.36 4.97 -8.54
N ARG A 11 2.41 4.66 -7.66
CA ARG A 11 1.86 5.61 -6.67
C ARG A 11 2.89 6.02 -5.62
N ARG A 12 3.69 5.06 -5.12
CA ARG A 12 4.77 5.35 -4.16
C ARG A 12 5.84 6.23 -4.80
N ARG A 13 6.18 5.94 -6.05
CA ARG A 13 7.12 6.75 -6.84
C ARG A 13 6.58 8.16 -7.07
N GLU A 14 5.29 8.29 -7.42
CA GLU A 14 4.64 9.59 -7.63
C GLU A 14 4.62 10.44 -6.36
N PHE A 15 4.33 9.86 -5.20
CA PHE A 15 4.37 10.58 -3.93
C PHE A 15 5.74 11.18 -3.63
N LEU A 16 6.81 10.40 -3.75
CA LEU A 16 8.18 10.91 -3.51
C LEU A 16 8.59 11.96 -4.54
N ALA A 17 8.21 11.76 -5.80
CA ALA A 17 8.49 12.72 -6.87
C ALA A 17 7.76 14.06 -6.64
N ARG A 18 6.48 14.03 -6.27
CA ARG A 18 5.70 15.24 -5.95
C ARG A 18 6.25 16.00 -4.74
N LEU A 19 6.84 15.29 -3.79
CA LEU A 19 7.51 15.89 -2.63
C LEU A 19 8.89 16.45 -2.97
N GLY A 20 9.39 16.24 -4.20
CA GLY A 20 10.73 16.68 -4.61
C GLY A 20 11.87 15.88 -3.98
N VAL A 21 11.59 14.73 -3.37
CA VAL A 21 12.60 13.84 -2.81
C VAL A 21 13.36 13.18 -3.95
N ARG A 22 14.71 13.20 -3.91
CA ARG A 22 15.54 12.48 -4.89
C ARG A 22 15.67 11.02 -4.51
N PHE A 23 15.42 10.13 -5.44
CA PHE A 23 15.52 8.69 -5.23
C PHE A 23 15.82 7.95 -6.53
N SER A 24 16.42 6.77 -6.40
CA SER A 24 16.43 5.73 -7.44
C SER A 24 15.40 4.65 -7.14
N VAL A 25 15.11 3.77 -8.10
CA VAL A 25 14.13 2.68 -7.94
C VAL A 25 14.81 1.34 -8.14
N ALA A 26 14.67 0.44 -7.17
CA ALA A 26 15.09 -0.95 -7.27
C ALA A 26 13.95 -1.84 -6.76
N ALA A 27 13.18 -2.44 -7.68
CA ALA A 27 12.11 -3.35 -7.31
C ALA A 27 12.69 -4.63 -6.70
N ALA A 28 12.21 -4.99 -5.51
CA ALA A 28 12.60 -6.23 -4.86
C ALA A 28 11.73 -7.39 -5.35
N HIS A 29 12.36 -8.51 -5.70
CA HIS A 29 11.69 -9.76 -6.00
C HIS A 29 11.86 -10.70 -4.80
N ILE A 30 10.79 -10.89 -4.02
CA ILE A 30 10.75 -11.73 -2.83
C ILE A 30 9.55 -12.67 -2.90
N ASP A 31 9.55 -13.70 -2.07
CA ASP A 31 8.37 -14.55 -1.87
C ASP A 31 7.34 -13.80 -1.00
N GLU A 32 6.23 -13.42 -1.62
CA GLU A 32 5.12 -12.72 -0.95
C GLU A 32 4.09 -13.68 -0.35
N THR A 33 4.36 -14.98 -0.27
CA THR A 33 3.44 -15.96 0.32
C THR A 33 3.27 -15.72 1.82
N ARG A 34 2.02 -15.60 2.27
CA ARG A 34 1.69 -15.46 3.69
C ARG A 34 1.97 -16.77 4.43
N ARG A 35 2.65 -16.70 5.58
CA ARG A 35 2.99 -17.86 6.40
C ARG A 35 1.80 -18.32 7.24
N THR A 36 1.72 -19.62 7.53
CA THR A 36 0.69 -20.17 8.41
C THR A 36 0.77 -19.54 9.80
N GLY A 37 -0.37 -19.06 10.31
CA GLY A 37 -0.46 -18.40 11.62
C GLY A 37 -0.01 -16.93 11.66
N GLU A 38 0.51 -16.39 10.55
CA GLU A 38 0.94 -15.00 10.48
C GLU A 38 -0.27 -14.06 10.48
N SER A 39 -0.31 -13.11 11.40
CA SER A 39 -1.32 -12.06 11.39
C SER A 39 -1.14 -11.10 10.21
N ALA A 40 -2.18 -10.34 9.88
CA ALA A 40 -2.14 -9.34 8.81
C ALA A 40 -1.01 -8.30 9.03
N ARG A 41 -0.82 -7.85 10.29
CA ARG A 41 0.23 -6.89 10.65
C ARG A 41 1.64 -7.46 10.54
N GLU A 42 1.83 -8.70 11.00
CA GLU A 42 3.12 -9.41 10.89
C GLU A 42 3.48 -9.62 9.42
N TYR A 43 2.51 -10.01 8.60
CA TYR A 43 2.70 -10.22 7.17
C TYR A 43 3.19 -8.94 6.46
N VAL A 44 2.46 -7.81 6.55
CA VAL A 44 2.89 -6.56 5.87
C VAL A 44 4.22 -6.05 6.41
N MET A 45 4.48 -6.22 7.71
CA MET A 45 5.75 -5.84 8.33
C MET A 45 6.91 -6.66 7.78
N ARG A 46 6.74 -7.98 7.67
CA ARG A 46 7.73 -8.88 7.08
C ARG A 46 7.98 -8.51 5.62
N MET A 47 6.92 -8.31 4.82
CA MET A 47 7.04 -7.94 3.42
C MET A 47 7.81 -6.63 3.23
N ALA A 48 7.52 -5.59 4.02
CA ALA A 48 8.24 -4.33 3.95
C ALA A 48 9.73 -4.49 4.30
N ARG A 49 10.05 -5.29 5.33
CA ARG A 49 11.44 -5.55 5.75
C ARG A 49 12.22 -6.36 4.70
N GLU A 50 11.64 -7.45 4.23
CA GLU A 50 12.27 -8.32 3.23
C GLU A 50 12.51 -7.56 1.90
N LYS A 51 11.54 -6.73 1.47
CA LYS A 51 11.70 -5.85 0.29
C LYS A 51 12.84 -4.83 0.50
N ALA A 52 12.94 -4.21 1.67
CA ALA A 52 14.02 -3.28 1.97
C ALA A 52 15.39 -3.96 1.97
N GLN A 53 15.49 -5.16 2.55
CA GLN A 53 16.73 -5.93 2.59
C GLN A 53 17.19 -6.42 1.23
N ALA A 54 16.25 -6.87 0.38
CA ALA A 54 16.58 -7.43 -0.94
C ALA A 54 17.10 -6.38 -1.94
N ALA A 55 16.75 -5.11 -1.76
CA ALA A 55 17.09 -4.04 -2.70
C ALA A 55 18.08 -3.01 -2.11
N ALA A 56 18.50 -3.17 -0.86
CA ALA A 56 19.45 -2.27 -0.21
C ALA A 56 20.86 -2.43 -0.82
N GLY A 57 21.38 -1.37 -1.43
CA GLY A 57 22.79 -1.26 -1.80
C GLY A 57 23.66 -0.77 -0.63
N GLN A 58 24.98 -1.02 -0.68
CA GLN A 58 25.90 -0.46 0.30
C GLN A 58 25.92 1.07 0.21
N GLY A 59 25.75 1.74 1.35
CA GLY A 59 25.83 3.22 1.46
C GLY A 59 24.55 3.96 1.03
N SER A 60 23.46 3.25 0.71
CA SER A 60 22.16 3.84 0.40
C SER A 60 21.12 3.61 1.51
N VAL A 61 20.11 4.48 1.57
CA VAL A 61 18.93 4.32 2.43
C VAL A 61 17.84 3.64 1.63
N ALA A 62 17.44 2.43 2.04
CA ALA A 62 16.35 1.71 1.44
C ALA A 62 14.99 2.18 2.01
N LEU A 63 14.00 2.40 1.14
CA LEU A 63 12.60 2.61 1.51
C LEU A 63 11.75 1.54 0.86
N ALA A 64 11.10 0.71 1.66
CA ALA A 64 10.12 -0.26 1.19
C ALA A 64 8.78 -0.08 1.90
N ALA A 65 7.72 -0.53 1.25
CA ALA A 65 6.40 -0.61 1.86
C ALA A 65 5.62 -1.78 1.29
N ASP A 66 4.67 -2.27 2.10
CA ASP A 66 3.70 -3.26 1.67
C ASP A 66 2.30 -2.89 2.16
N THR A 67 1.27 -3.21 1.38
CA THR A 67 -0.11 -2.77 1.66
C THR A 67 -1.09 -3.90 1.41
N ILE A 68 -1.98 -4.13 2.37
CA ILE A 68 -3.10 -5.07 2.26
C ILE A 68 -4.41 -4.41 2.67
N VAL A 69 -5.51 -5.04 2.27
CA VAL A 69 -6.86 -4.76 2.78
C VAL A 69 -7.27 -5.91 3.70
N LEU A 70 -7.79 -5.58 4.88
CA LEU A 70 -8.29 -6.53 5.87
C LEU A 70 -9.79 -6.28 6.10
N VAL A 71 -10.62 -7.31 5.89
CA VAL A 71 -12.07 -7.26 6.11
C VAL A 71 -12.56 -8.58 6.71
N GLY A 72 -13.29 -8.53 7.84
CA GLY A 72 -13.84 -9.73 8.48
C GLY A 72 -12.80 -10.80 8.83
N GLY A 73 -11.53 -10.44 9.02
CA GLY A 73 -10.40 -11.37 9.23
C GLY A 73 -9.77 -11.90 7.94
N GLU A 74 -10.35 -11.63 6.77
CA GLU A 74 -9.79 -11.99 5.46
C GLU A 74 -8.81 -10.91 4.98
N VAL A 75 -7.62 -11.34 4.53
CA VAL A 75 -6.63 -10.47 3.90
C VAL A 75 -6.86 -10.50 2.39
N LEU A 76 -7.20 -9.35 1.82
CA LEU A 76 -7.34 -9.18 0.38
C LEU A 76 -6.05 -8.56 -0.18
N GLY A 77 -5.35 -9.34 -1.01
CA GLY A 77 -4.24 -8.87 -1.84
C GLY A 77 -4.73 -8.28 -3.17
N LYS A 78 -3.87 -8.31 -4.17
CA LYS A 78 -4.24 -7.97 -5.54
C LYS A 78 -5.17 -9.04 -6.11
N PRO A 79 -6.19 -8.66 -6.92
CA PRO A 79 -7.04 -9.65 -7.58
C PRO A 79 -6.21 -10.45 -8.60
N ARG A 80 -6.54 -11.73 -8.73
CA ARG A 80 -5.89 -12.64 -9.70
C ARG A 80 -6.41 -12.43 -11.11
N ASP A 81 -7.68 -12.03 -11.19
CA ASP A 81 -8.42 -11.80 -12.42
C ASP A 81 -9.65 -10.92 -12.12
N ARG A 82 -10.42 -10.60 -13.18
CA ARG A 82 -11.64 -9.80 -13.08
C ARG A 82 -12.69 -10.43 -12.15
N SER A 83 -12.85 -11.74 -12.17
CA SER A 83 -13.83 -12.43 -11.32
C SER A 83 -13.46 -12.28 -9.85
N ASP A 84 -12.17 -12.38 -9.53
CA ASP A 84 -11.67 -12.16 -8.18
C ASP A 84 -11.80 -10.68 -7.76
N ALA A 85 -11.59 -9.74 -8.68
CA ALA A 85 -11.86 -8.32 -8.43
C ALA A 85 -13.34 -8.07 -8.09
N GLU A 86 -14.28 -8.66 -8.85
CA GLU A 86 -15.71 -8.58 -8.55
C GLU A 86 -16.05 -9.18 -7.16
N ARG A 87 -15.46 -10.33 -6.83
CA ARG A 87 -15.62 -10.97 -5.50
C ARG A 87 -15.14 -10.02 -4.38
N MET A 88 -13.96 -9.44 -4.52
CA MET A 88 -13.41 -8.52 -3.53
C MET A 88 -14.30 -7.28 -3.35
N LEU A 89 -14.76 -6.66 -4.44
CA LEU A 89 -15.64 -5.50 -4.39
C LEU A 89 -17.00 -5.82 -3.74
N ARG A 90 -17.57 -7.02 -3.97
CA ARG A 90 -18.79 -7.48 -3.26
C ARG A 90 -18.57 -7.60 -1.76
N ILE A 91 -17.42 -8.15 -1.33
CA ILE A 91 -17.05 -8.27 0.09
C ILE A 91 -16.94 -6.88 0.73
N LEU A 92 -16.40 -5.90 0.03
CA LEU A 92 -16.19 -4.54 0.56
C LEU A 92 -17.46 -3.67 0.50
N SER A 93 -18.46 -4.05 -0.31
CA SER A 93 -19.69 -3.29 -0.52
C SER A 93 -20.45 -3.04 0.78
N GLY A 94 -20.67 -1.77 1.13
CA GLY A 94 -21.40 -1.36 2.33
C GLY A 94 -20.69 -1.67 3.65
N ILE A 95 -19.43 -2.10 3.63
CA ILE A 95 -18.69 -2.56 4.83
C ILE A 95 -17.50 -1.66 5.12
N GLU A 96 -17.21 -1.45 6.41
CA GLU A 96 -15.94 -0.87 6.85
C GLU A 96 -14.86 -1.94 6.84
N HIS A 97 -13.74 -1.61 6.23
CA HIS A 97 -12.56 -2.44 6.16
C HIS A 97 -11.31 -1.65 6.57
N ARG A 98 -10.20 -2.33 6.79
CA ARG A 98 -8.93 -1.71 7.13
C ARG A 98 -7.95 -1.82 6.00
N VAL A 99 -7.29 -0.71 5.68
CA VAL A 99 -6.09 -0.70 4.84
C VAL A 99 -4.89 -0.60 5.77
N ILE A 100 -4.00 -1.58 5.66
CA ILE A 100 -2.82 -1.72 6.50
C ILE A 100 -1.59 -1.61 5.62
N THR A 101 -0.75 -0.61 5.87
CA THR A 101 0.55 -0.47 5.20
C THR A 101 1.66 -0.53 6.23
N ALA A 102 2.65 -1.37 5.97
CA ALA A 102 3.94 -1.28 6.63
C ALA A 102 4.91 -0.49 5.75
N VAL A 103 5.67 0.40 6.38
CA VAL A 103 6.79 1.12 5.77
C VAL A 103 8.08 0.76 6.52
N CYS A 104 9.15 0.51 5.78
CA CYS A 104 10.46 0.16 6.33
C CYS A 104 11.55 1.06 5.73
N VAL A 105 12.29 1.71 6.63
CA VAL A 105 13.58 2.38 6.37
C VAL A 105 14.54 1.80 7.41
N PRO A 106 15.35 0.78 7.06
CA PRO A 106 16.14 0.04 8.04
C PRO A 106 17.03 0.94 8.91
N PRO A 107 17.16 0.64 10.20
CA PRO A 107 16.62 -0.52 10.91
C PRO A 107 15.14 -0.39 11.35
N ARG A 108 14.48 0.73 11.06
CA ARG A 108 13.12 1.04 11.52
C ARG A 108 12.06 0.53 10.57
N ALA A 109 10.92 0.16 11.13
CA ALA A 109 9.70 -0.12 10.38
C ALA A 109 8.47 0.29 11.21
N ARG A 110 7.40 0.77 10.54
CA ARG A 110 6.14 1.18 11.16
C ARG A 110 4.97 0.57 10.40
N VAL A 111 3.88 0.30 11.10
CA VAL A 111 2.60 -0.13 10.51
C VAL A 111 1.57 0.95 10.77
N VAL A 112 0.88 1.37 9.71
CA VAL A 112 -0.21 2.34 9.76
C VAL A 112 -1.49 1.66 9.28
N GLU A 113 -2.58 1.88 10.01
CA GLU A 113 -3.91 1.38 9.68
C GLU A 113 -4.86 2.54 9.45
N THR A 114 -5.73 2.37 8.47
CA THR A 114 -6.79 3.34 8.14
C THR A 114 -8.07 2.60 7.88
N ALA A 115 -9.16 3.02 8.53
CA ALA A 115 -10.48 2.49 8.24
C ALA A 115 -11.06 3.19 7.00
N VAL A 116 -11.63 2.38 6.10
CA VAL A 116 -12.32 2.84 4.90
C VAL A 116 -13.70 2.21 4.85
N LYS A 117 -14.73 3.04 4.66
CA LYS A 117 -16.11 2.62 4.54
C LYS A 117 -16.58 2.83 3.11
N PHE A 118 -17.03 1.76 2.45
CA PHE A 118 -17.75 1.86 1.18
C PHE A 118 -19.25 2.05 1.37
N ALA A 119 -19.86 2.80 0.47
CA ALA A 119 -21.29 2.75 0.22
C ALA A 119 -21.69 1.36 -0.29
N PRO A 120 -22.95 0.93 -0.11
CA PRO A 120 -23.45 -0.27 -0.77
C PRO A 120 -23.33 -0.15 -2.30
N LEU A 121 -22.70 -1.14 -2.94
CA LEU A 121 -22.52 -1.22 -4.39
C LEU A 121 -23.59 -2.14 -4.99
N SER A 122 -24.22 -1.68 -6.07
CA SER A 122 -25.03 -2.55 -6.90
C SER A 122 -24.17 -3.51 -7.73
N GLU A 123 -24.74 -4.62 -8.18
CA GLU A 123 -24.04 -5.56 -9.08
C GLU A 123 -23.55 -4.92 -10.38
N ALA A 124 -24.26 -3.90 -10.88
CA ALA A 124 -23.83 -3.14 -12.04
C ALA A 124 -22.56 -2.33 -11.76
N GLN A 125 -22.48 -1.68 -10.57
CA GLN A 125 -21.32 -0.93 -10.14
C GLN A 125 -20.11 -1.82 -9.87
N VAL A 126 -20.32 -2.99 -9.25
CA VAL A 126 -19.25 -3.98 -9.03
C VAL A 126 -18.64 -4.40 -10.36
N ARG A 127 -19.48 -4.81 -11.34
CA ARG A 127 -19.00 -5.22 -12.67
C ARG A 127 -18.31 -4.08 -13.42
N TRP A 128 -18.83 -2.86 -13.31
CA TRP A 128 -18.26 -1.68 -13.95
C TRP A 128 -16.87 -1.34 -13.37
N LEU A 129 -16.73 -1.34 -12.06
CA LEU A 129 -15.43 -1.10 -11.39
C LEU A 129 -14.42 -2.19 -11.75
N ALA A 130 -14.81 -3.46 -11.68
CA ALA A 130 -13.92 -4.56 -12.05
C ALA A 130 -13.52 -4.54 -13.53
N ALA A 131 -14.43 -4.10 -14.43
CA ALA A 131 -14.15 -4.01 -15.85
C ALA A 131 -13.22 -2.84 -16.22
N SER A 132 -13.12 -1.82 -15.37
CA SER A 132 -12.28 -0.66 -15.62
C SER A 132 -10.78 -0.97 -15.56
N GLY A 133 -10.38 -2.03 -14.84
CA GLY A 133 -8.99 -2.37 -14.57
C GLY A 133 -8.30 -1.45 -13.57
N ASP A 134 -9.00 -0.45 -13.02
CA ASP A 134 -8.43 0.54 -12.11
C ASP A 134 -7.91 -0.07 -10.78
N GLY A 135 -8.45 -1.23 -10.41
CA GLY A 135 -8.10 -1.98 -9.21
C GLY A 135 -7.16 -3.17 -9.40
N ASP A 136 -6.78 -3.52 -10.64
CA ASP A 136 -6.11 -4.79 -10.95
C ASP A 136 -4.74 -4.98 -10.26
N ASP A 137 -4.03 -3.90 -10.03
CA ASP A 137 -2.71 -3.89 -9.36
C ASP A 137 -2.79 -3.51 -7.88
N LYS A 138 -4.00 -3.54 -7.27
CA LYS A 138 -4.25 -2.98 -5.94
C LYS A 138 -4.87 -3.99 -4.98
N ALA A 139 -4.45 -3.94 -3.72
CA ALA A 139 -5.09 -4.71 -2.66
C ALA A 139 -6.58 -4.36 -2.54
N GLY A 140 -7.44 -5.38 -2.46
CA GLY A 140 -8.88 -5.20 -2.39
C GLY A 140 -9.54 -4.81 -3.72
N ALA A 141 -8.80 -4.84 -4.83
CA ALA A 141 -9.29 -4.54 -6.18
C ALA A 141 -9.88 -3.12 -6.34
N TYR A 142 -9.36 -2.11 -5.63
CA TYR A 142 -9.81 -0.73 -5.77
C TYR A 142 -8.70 0.30 -5.59
N ALA A 143 -8.90 1.48 -6.18
CA ALA A 143 -8.11 2.68 -5.97
C ALA A 143 -8.96 3.78 -5.35
N VAL A 144 -8.58 4.30 -4.16
CA VAL A 144 -9.28 5.44 -3.56
C VAL A 144 -9.13 6.73 -4.39
N GLN A 145 -8.06 6.85 -5.16
CA GLN A 145 -7.80 7.97 -6.07
C GLN A 145 -8.41 7.78 -7.46
N GLY A 146 -8.98 6.61 -7.75
CA GLY A 146 -9.61 6.25 -9.01
C GLY A 146 -11.13 6.23 -8.92
N LEU A 147 -11.75 5.44 -9.81
CA LEU A 147 -13.21 5.36 -9.95
C LEU A 147 -13.90 4.90 -8.67
N ALA A 148 -13.29 3.97 -7.94
CA ALA A 148 -13.86 3.46 -6.68
C ALA A 148 -13.93 4.52 -5.58
N GLY A 149 -13.15 5.58 -5.66
CA GLY A 149 -13.22 6.71 -4.74
C GLY A 149 -14.60 7.37 -4.69
N ALA A 150 -15.36 7.31 -5.80
CA ALA A 150 -16.75 7.83 -5.86
C ALA A 150 -17.72 7.08 -4.94
N PHE A 151 -17.35 5.90 -4.45
CA PHE A 151 -18.16 5.05 -3.57
C PHE A 151 -17.61 4.94 -2.16
N VAL A 152 -16.58 5.70 -1.82
CA VAL A 152 -16.04 5.77 -0.45
C VAL A 152 -16.84 6.79 0.35
N GLU A 153 -17.55 6.33 1.39
CA GLU A 153 -18.31 7.17 2.28
C GLU A 153 -17.42 7.89 3.31
N ARG A 154 -16.43 7.18 3.83
CA ARG A 154 -15.58 7.67 4.92
C ARG A 154 -14.20 7.04 4.90
N ILE A 155 -13.20 7.84 5.26
CA ILE A 155 -11.85 7.40 5.58
C ILE A 155 -11.53 7.94 6.97
N ASP A 156 -11.15 7.06 7.89
CA ASP A 156 -10.72 7.40 9.24
C ASP A 156 -9.26 6.98 9.42
N GLY A 157 -8.36 7.97 9.40
CA GLY A 157 -6.92 7.81 9.42
C GLY A 157 -6.21 8.51 8.25
N SER A 158 -5.14 7.90 7.74
CA SER A 158 -4.27 8.48 6.71
C SER A 158 -4.70 8.08 5.28
N ILE A 159 -5.09 9.07 4.48
CA ILE A 159 -5.37 8.85 3.05
C ILE A 159 -4.13 8.35 2.30
N THR A 160 -2.93 8.82 2.65
CA THR A 160 -1.69 8.40 2.00
C THR A 160 -1.33 6.96 2.35
N ASN A 161 -1.73 6.49 3.54
CA ASN A 161 -1.70 5.07 3.88
C ASN A 161 -2.60 4.24 2.95
N VAL A 162 -3.83 4.69 2.70
CA VAL A 162 -4.76 3.99 1.80
C VAL A 162 -4.21 3.90 0.38
N VAL A 163 -3.52 4.94 -0.09
CA VAL A 163 -2.84 4.94 -1.40
C VAL A 163 -1.62 4.01 -1.43
N GLY A 164 -1.07 3.67 -0.24
CA GLY A 164 -0.02 2.66 -0.09
C GLY A 164 1.36 3.16 0.35
N LEU A 165 1.45 4.42 0.83
CA LEU A 165 2.65 4.97 1.48
C LEU A 165 2.23 6.01 2.51
N PRO A 166 2.23 5.71 3.83
CA PRO A 166 1.92 6.67 4.88
C PRO A 166 3.01 7.74 4.95
N LEU A 167 2.75 8.91 4.34
CA LEU A 167 3.78 9.91 4.08
C LEU A 167 4.34 10.52 5.36
N LEU A 168 3.51 10.79 6.37
CA LEU A 168 3.99 11.37 7.63
C LEU A 168 5.06 10.49 8.28
N GLU A 169 4.77 9.21 8.46
CA GLU A 169 5.68 8.24 9.06
C GLU A 169 6.89 8.00 8.16
N THR A 170 6.67 7.96 6.85
CA THR A 170 7.76 7.80 5.87
C THR A 170 8.76 8.94 5.95
N LEU A 171 8.29 10.19 5.93
CA LEU A 171 9.15 11.37 5.97
C LEU A 171 9.94 11.47 7.28
N GLN A 172 9.30 11.19 8.42
CA GLN A 172 9.98 11.12 9.72
C GLN A 172 11.12 10.09 9.71
N MET A 173 10.87 8.90 9.16
CA MET A 173 11.88 7.84 9.09
C MET A 173 13.03 8.18 8.13
N LEU A 174 12.73 8.84 6.99
CA LEU A 174 13.74 9.32 6.04
C LEU A 174 14.63 10.40 6.66
N GLU A 175 14.02 11.34 7.37
CA GLU A 175 14.71 12.40 8.09
C GLU A 175 15.65 11.84 9.16
N GLU A 176 15.18 10.89 9.98
CA GLU A 176 15.96 10.17 10.97
C GLU A 176 17.09 9.32 10.36
N ALA A 177 16.93 8.88 9.10
CA ALA A 177 17.96 8.18 8.33
C ALA A 177 18.95 9.11 7.63
N GLY A 178 18.81 10.44 7.77
CA GLY A 178 19.69 11.43 7.17
C GLY A 178 19.49 11.64 5.67
N VAL A 179 18.30 11.33 5.14
CA VAL A 179 17.93 11.68 3.77
C VAL A 179 17.63 13.18 3.71
N GLU A 180 18.21 13.87 2.73
CA GLU A 180 17.93 15.28 2.48
C GLU A 180 16.50 15.46 1.97
N LEU A 181 15.71 16.24 2.70
CA LEU A 181 14.34 16.59 2.33
C LEU A 181 14.29 18.01 1.75
N PRO A 182 13.39 18.30 0.79
CA PRO A 182 13.40 19.55 0.01
C PRO A 182 13.21 20.84 0.83
N TRP A 183 12.76 20.75 2.05
CA TRP A 183 12.49 21.89 2.96
C TRP A 183 13.57 22.08 4.03
N ARG A 184 14.72 21.44 3.90
CA ARG A 184 15.86 21.55 4.81
C ARG A 184 17.10 22.04 4.11
#